data_e1bf3395b82ed8df8a420391f9af7d85
#
_entry.id   e1bf3395b82ed8df8a420391f9af7d85
#
_cell.length_a   1.000
_cell.length_b   1.000
_cell.length_c   1.000
_cell.angle_alpha   90.00
_cell.angle_beta   90.00
_cell.angle_gamma   90.00
#
_symmetry.space_group_name_H-M   'P 1'
#
loop_
_entity.id
_entity.type
_entity.pdbx_description
1 polymer ?
#
loop_
_entity_poly.entity_id
_entity_poly.type
_entity_poly.pdbx_seq_one_letter_code
_entity_poly.pdbx_strand_id
1 'polypeptide(L)'
;VSFAVPLRSWCVWGIRCKWNPFALLTGGRKPSAIQHIKQRYPLARPLISFAACGLVYYIVLTAFLNIPVFNGETQLRPASGVGPVLGLFFGWPGILGCAAGNFISDMGSESNPLMLTAYTAIQVIYNAIPYVMWYVIRRYSKNPYPSLASAKKVALFLVATVAAAAAVTLMLMPFETDRMAFLDIHLVRFLNNELFLIYLGMPLLIALEFSPLKPRAPFFVETPYERPAHMNLSQRCMTTAILVAIVFIVIEAMAGPYRRLLKTDLDYSVIIDRVYLYVSIMTVVIVLPAVAAIGLIEKHFTRPIERLTEASRSFAVDAVLAAHNADASFDTKIDEAGIEPSYEVRELFDATDKMRADLVDYVGRLAEATAERERVGAELDVARRIQLAAVPHDFSSLIGASGVDIAGFMRPARMVGGDFYDVFEAGEGRIAFVAGDVSGKGVPAALFMMRAQGLLREQIQTCEDMGAAFTAVNKLLCERNDENLFVTAFACVLDCETGHVVFANAGHNPPLLICDGAPRYFRPRPGLVLGAMDMVRYRQGELDFAPGDRMLIYTDGVTEAADVHDELY
;
A
#
# COMPACT_ATOMS: atom_id res chain seq x y z
N VAL A 1 13.18 -43.06 -23.56
CA VAL A 1 13.99 -42.61 -22.43
C VAL A 1 13.31 -41.41 -21.88
N SER A 2 12.57 -41.60 -20.79
CA SER A 2 11.87 -40.50 -20.11
C SER A 2 12.88 -39.68 -19.31
N PHE A 3 13.12 -38.45 -19.69
CA PHE A 3 13.69 -37.45 -18.82
C PHE A 3 12.58 -36.51 -18.38
N ALA A 4 12.08 -36.71 -17.18
CA ALA A 4 11.24 -35.77 -16.47
C ALA A 4 12.14 -34.65 -15.94
N VAL A 5 12.05 -33.48 -16.53
CA VAL A 5 12.55 -32.22 -15.94
C VAL A 5 11.53 -31.77 -14.89
N PRO A 6 11.88 -31.56 -13.63
CA PRO A 6 10.95 -31.14 -12.62
C PRO A 6 10.61 -29.65 -12.83
N LEU A 7 9.51 -29.37 -13.49
CA LEU A 7 8.82 -28.12 -13.30
C LEU A 7 8.39 -28.05 -11.84
N ARG A 8 8.98 -27.13 -11.09
CA ARG A 8 8.53 -26.75 -9.75
C ARG A 8 7.08 -26.28 -9.84
N SER A 9 6.17 -27.23 -9.73
CA SER A 9 4.78 -26.98 -9.36
C SER A 9 4.77 -26.55 -7.90
N TRP A 10 4.65 -25.26 -7.65
CA TRP A 10 4.30 -24.75 -6.33
C TRP A 10 2.83 -25.02 -6.08
N CYS A 11 2.61 -26.04 -5.31
CA CYS A 11 1.57 -26.28 -4.32
C CYS A 11 0.18 -25.74 -4.60
N VAL A 12 -0.63 -26.60 -5.14
CA VAL A 12 -2.02 -26.72 -4.73
C VAL A 12 -2.10 -27.81 -3.65
N TRP A 13 -1.69 -27.46 -2.45
CA TRP A 13 -2.14 -28.10 -1.21
C TRP A 13 -2.41 -26.98 -0.23
N GLY A 14 -3.71 -26.80 0.10
CA GLY A 14 -4.18 -25.81 1.04
C GLY A 14 -3.74 -26.12 2.48
N ILE A 15 -2.49 -25.84 2.79
CA ILE A 15 -2.07 -25.55 4.14
C ILE A 15 -1.92 -24.03 4.18
N ARG A 16 -2.94 -23.35 4.72
CA ARG A 16 -2.82 -21.98 5.20
C ARG A 16 -1.79 -21.98 6.35
N CYS A 17 -0.52 -21.94 6.03
CA CYS A 17 0.46 -21.40 6.94
C CYS A 17 0.17 -19.90 7.05
N LYS A 18 -0.56 -19.49 8.07
CA LYS A 18 -0.56 -18.13 8.61
C LYS A 18 0.87 -17.86 9.10
N TRP A 19 1.77 -17.59 8.19
CA TRP A 19 3.05 -17.03 8.53
C TRP A 19 2.83 -15.54 8.78
N ASN A 20 2.63 -15.19 10.04
CA ASN A 20 2.64 -13.81 10.51
C ASN A 20 4.09 -13.50 10.90
N PRO A 21 4.86 -12.76 10.08
CA PRO A 21 6.25 -12.42 10.39
C PRO A 21 6.36 -11.57 11.68
N PHE A 22 5.25 -11.01 12.18
CA PHE A 22 5.18 -10.33 13.46
C PHE A 22 4.98 -11.28 14.67
N ALA A 23 4.65 -12.54 14.47
CA ALA A 23 4.49 -13.48 15.59
C ALA A 23 5.82 -13.90 16.22
N LEU A 24 6.92 -13.78 15.52
CA LEU A 24 8.27 -14.02 16.06
C LEU A 24 8.82 -12.85 16.87
N LEU A 25 8.28 -11.64 16.70
CA LEU A 25 8.61 -10.47 17.54
C LEU A 25 7.68 -10.32 18.75
N THR A 26 6.57 -11.04 18.78
CA THR A 26 5.70 -11.18 19.95
C THR A 26 5.89 -12.55 20.61
N GLY A 27 7.12 -13.02 20.69
CA GLY A 27 7.47 -14.11 21.58
C GLY A 27 6.87 -13.78 22.94
N GLY A 28 6.02 -14.68 23.46
CA GLY A 28 5.15 -14.52 24.62
C GLY A 28 5.77 -13.67 25.72
N ARG A 29 5.58 -12.37 25.67
CA ARG A 29 5.92 -11.49 26.77
C ARG A 29 4.98 -11.89 27.90
N LYS A 30 5.53 -12.59 28.87
CA LYS A 30 4.92 -12.67 30.20
C LYS A 30 4.38 -11.28 30.50
N PRO A 31 3.12 -11.11 30.92
CA PRO A 31 2.55 -9.82 31.22
C PRO A 31 3.55 -9.06 32.10
N SER A 32 3.94 -7.86 31.68
CA SER A 32 4.94 -7.08 32.39
C SER A 32 4.51 -6.93 33.85
N ALA A 33 5.45 -6.82 34.78
CA ALA A 33 5.15 -6.61 36.21
C ALA A 33 4.10 -5.50 36.41
N ILE A 34 4.06 -4.51 35.50
CA ILE A 34 3.06 -3.44 35.43
C ILE A 34 1.65 -3.96 35.12
N GLN A 35 1.49 -5.00 34.27
CA GLN A 35 0.17 -5.58 34.00
C GLN A 35 -0.36 -6.40 35.18
N HIS A 36 0.51 -7.11 35.90
CA HIS A 36 0.17 -7.80 37.14
C HIS A 36 -0.22 -6.85 38.27
N ILE A 37 0.49 -5.72 38.40
CA ILE A 37 0.15 -4.67 39.37
C ILE A 37 -1.21 -4.04 39.04
N LYS A 38 -1.51 -3.86 37.75
CA LYS A 38 -2.77 -3.26 37.28
C LYS A 38 -4.02 -4.09 37.62
N GLN A 39 -3.92 -5.42 37.58
CA GLN A 39 -5.03 -6.33 37.94
C GLN A 39 -5.19 -6.51 39.45
N ARG A 40 -4.09 -6.46 40.20
CA ARG A 40 -4.08 -6.75 41.63
C ARG A 40 -4.36 -5.51 42.52
N TYR A 41 -4.06 -4.30 42.01
CA TYR A 41 -4.22 -3.04 42.75
C TYR A 41 -4.82 -1.94 41.86
N PRO A 42 -6.13 -1.85 41.72
CA PRO A 42 -6.78 -0.87 40.84
C PRO A 42 -6.55 0.59 41.29
N LEU A 43 -6.27 0.82 42.56
CA LEU A 43 -5.98 2.13 43.12
C LEU A 43 -4.50 2.57 43.01
N ALA A 44 -3.58 1.68 42.62
CA ALA A 44 -2.16 2.02 42.57
C ALA A 44 -1.85 3.13 41.55
N ARG A 45 -2.46 3.09 40.37
CA ARG A 45 -2.24 4.10 39.33
C ARG A 45 -2.74 5.50 39.72
N PRO A 46 -3.95 5.68 40.28
CA PRO A 46 -4.39 6.96 40.82
C PRO A 46 -3.50 7.51 41.91
N LEU A 47 -3.07 6.66 42.87
CA LEU A 47 -2.20 7.08 43.95
C LEU A 47 -0.80 7.50 43.49
N ILE A 48 -0.22 6.78 42.53
CA ILE A 48 1.06 7.15 41.92
C ILE A 48 0.92 8.49 41.17
N SER A 49 -0.16 8.69 40.39
CA SER A 49 -0.39 9.95 39.72
C SER A 49 -0.58 11.11 40.67
N PHE A 50 -1.32 10.91 41.77
CA PHE A 50 -1.53 11.88 42.82
C PHE A 50 -0.17 12.32 43.45
N ALA A 51 0.62 11.34 43.88
CA ALA A 51 1.91 11.59 44.52
C ALA A 51 2.90 12.26 43.55
N ALA A 52 2.97 11.78 42.30
CA ALA A 52 3.86 12.34 41.29
C ALA A 52 3.50 13.78 40.93
N CYS A 53 2.21 14.07 40.70
CA CYS A 53 1.73 15.41 40.38
C CYS A 53 1.95 16.37 41.55
N GLY A 54 1.73 15.92 42.79
CA GLY A 54 1.99 16.70 44.00
C GLY A 54 3.45 17.04 44.17
N LEU A 55 4.33 16.05 43.98
CA LEU A 55 5.77 16.25 44.05
C LEU A 55 6.29 17.21 42.97
N VAL A 56 5.87 17.03 41.71
CA VAL A 56 6.27 17.92 40.61
C VAL A 56 5.80 19.36 40.90
N TYR A 57 4.56 19.52 41.31
CA TYR A 57 4.01 20.82 41.65
C TYR A 57 4.79 21.47 42.82
N TYR A 58 5.04 20.73 43.89
CA TYR A 58 5.79 21.20 45.05
C TYR A 58 7.21 21.64 44.68
N ILE A 59 7.96 20.83 43.90
CA ILE A 59 9.30 21.18 43.44
C ILE A 59 9.28 22.46 42.59
N VAL A 60 8.37 22.58 41.64
CA VAL A 60 8.29 23.77 40.79
C VAL A 60 7.91 25.01 41.63
N LEU A 61 7.00 24.86 42.59
CA LEU A 61 6.59 25.96 43.44
C LEU A 61 7.76 26.41 44.33
N THR A 62 8.42 25.49 45.06
CA THR A 62 9.49 25.82 46.00
C THR A 62 10.75 26.34 45.34
N ALA A 63 11.06 25.91 44.11
CA ALA A 63 12.22 26.40 43.37
C ALA A 63 12.16 27.90 43.06
N PHE A 64 10.97 28.53 43.07
CA PHE A 64 10.76 29.94 42.70
C PHE A 64 10.05 30.77 43.78
N LEU A 65 9.86 30.21 44.99
CA LEU A 65 9.10 30.83 46.08
C LEU A 65 9.67 32.18 46.58
N ASN A 66 10.93 32.49 46.29
CA ASN A 66 11.65 33.64 46.84
C ASN A 66 11.86 34.76 45.81
N ILE A 67 11.17 34.76 44.67
CA ILE A 67 11.29 35.83 43.71
C ILE A 67 10.09 36.75 43.86
N PRO A 68 10.21 37.89 44.59
CA PRO A 68 9.12 38.85 44.73
C PRO A 68 8.91 39.61 43.44
N VAL A 69 7.66 39.92 43.14
CA VAL A 69 7.20 40.73 42.00
C VAL A 69 6.30 41.83 42.56
N PHE A 70 6.31 43.01 41.97
CA PHE A 70 5.53 44.19 42.45
C PHE A 70 5.83 44.57 43.89
N ASN A 71 7.05 45.03 44.16
CA ASN A 71 7.50 45.48 45.48
C ASN A 71 7.25 44.48 46.61
N GLY A 72 7.18 43.18 46.28
CA GLY A 72 6.93 42.15 47.28
C GLY A 72 5.46 41.77 47.49
N GLU A 73 4.53 42.47 46.84
CA GLU A 73 3.08 42.23 46.97
C GLU A 73 2.66 40.83 46.44
N THR A 74 3.40 40.27 45.50
CA THR A 74 3.17 38.92 44.98
C THR A 74 4.49 38.23 44.64
N GLN A 75 4.43 36.90 44.49
CA GLN A 75 5.59 36.07 44.13
C GLN A 75 5.43 35.51 42.73
N LEU A 76 6.55 35.28 42.05
CA LEU A 76 6.59 34.55 40.80
C LEU A 76 6.18 33.09 41.05
N ARG A 77 5.10 32.61 40.40
CA ARG A 77 4.52 31.27 40.61
C ARG A 77 4.47 30.42 39.34
N PRO A 78 5.57 29.90 38.83
CA PRO A 78 5.57 29.03 37.66
C PRO A 78 4.73 27.75 37.84
N ALA A 79 4.53 27.30 39.08
CA ALA A 79 3.67 26.17 39.39
C ALA A 79 2.21 26.38 38.94
N SER A 80 1.75 27.64 38.82
CA SER A 80 0.42 27.97 38.27
C SER A 80 0.23 27.49 36.80
N GLY A 81 1.32 27.39 36.05
CA GLY A 81 1.28 26.80 34.70
C GLY A 81 1.23 25.27 34.67
N VAL A 82 1.68 24.62 35.72
CA VAL A 82 1.77 23.15 35.80
C VAL A 82 0.49 22.52 36.32
N GLY A 83 -0.12 23.07 37.36
CA GLY A 83 -1.27 22.50 38.04
C GLY A 83 -2.46 22.20 37.16
N PRO A 84 -2.99 23.20 36.42
CA PRO A 84 -4.13 23.02 35.50
C PRO A 84 -3.87 21.98 34.40
N VAL A 85 -2.65 21.90 33.91
CA VAL A 85 -2.27 20.94 32.86
C VAL A 85 -2.20 19.53 33.40
N LEU A 86 -1.58 19.33 34.60
CA LEU A 86 -1.57 18.03 35.26
C LEU A 86 -2.99 17.60 35.63
N GLY A 87 -3.84 18.54 36.07
CA GLY A 87 -5.25 18.32 36.32
C GLY A 87 -6.01 17.89 35.06
N LEU A 88 -5.80 18.59 33.96
CA LEU A 88 -6.41 18.31 32.66
C LEU A 88 -6.00 16.91 32.13
N PHE A 89 -4.73 16.52 32.28
CA PHE A 89 -4.21 15.26 31.75
C PHE A 89 -4.49 14.06 32.69
N PHE A 90 -4.23 14.20 33.98
CA PHE A 90 -4.37 13.09 34.96
C PHE A 90 -5.73 13.07 35.67
N GLY A 91 -6.61 14.03 35.45
CA GLY A 91 -7.92 14.14 36.08
C GLY A 91 -7.83 14.42 37.59
N TRP A 92 -8.79 13.93 38.37
CA TRP A 92 -8.87 14.16 39.82
C TRP A 92 -7.58 13.84 40.62
N PRO A 93 -6.84 12.75 40.31
CA PRO A 93 -5.52 12.52 40.95
C PRO A 93 -4.52 13.64 40.70
N GLY A 94 -4.49 14.20 39.48
CA GLY A 94 -3.63 15.35 39.17
C GLY A 94 -4.06 16.61 39.88
N ILE A 95 -5.38 16.92 39.86
CA ILE A 95 -5.98 18.08 40.56
C ILE A 95 -5.67 18.07 42.04
N LEU A 96 -5.98 16.96 42.72
CA LEU A 96 -5.79 16.82 44.16
C LEU A 96 -4.32 16.72 44.53
N GLY A 97 -3.49 16.06 43.68
CA GLY A 97 -2.06 15.98 43.88
C GLY A 97 -1.39 17.36 43.91
N CYS A 98 -1.71 18.19 42.88
CA CYS A 98 -1.17 19.55 42.83
C CYS A 98 -1.65 20.43 44.00
N ALA A 99 -2.90 20.28 44.42
CA ALA A 99 -3.43 21.00 45.58
C ALA A 99 -2.74 20.55 46.88
N ALA A 100 -2.44 19.25 47.03
CA ALA A 100 -1.66 18.74 48.18
C ALA A 100 -0.21 19.27 48.16
N GLY A 101 0.44 19.33 46.99
CA GLY A 101 1.75 19.94 46.84
C GLY A 101 1.78 21.41 47.23
N ASN A 102 0.74 22.17 46.86
CA ASN A 102 0.54 23.55 47.26
C ASN A 102 0.37 23.67 48.80
N PHE A 103 -0.51 22.85 49.37
CA PHE A 103 -0.78 22.81 50.81
C PHE A 103 0.50 22.58 51.63
N ILE A 104 1.34 21.62 51.23
CA ILE A 104 2.61 21.33 51.89
C ILE A 104 3.56 22.53 51.83
N SER A 105 3.59 23.23 50.70
CA SER A 105 4.41 24.43 50.55
C SER A 105 3.91 25.59 51.44
N ASP A 106 2.58 25.82 51.43
CA ASP A 106 1.97 26.92 52.18
C ASP A 106 2.01 26.69 53.70
N MET A 107 2.07 25.45 54.18
CA MET A 107 2.27 25.12 55.61
C MET A 107 3.54 25.75 56.23
N GLY A 108 4.55 26.03 55.39
CA GLY A 108 5.79 26.66 55.84
C GLY A 108 5.69 28.19 56.00
N SER A 109 4.72 28.82 55.36
CA SER A 109 4.58 30.27 55.26
C SER A 109 3.32 30.85 55.92
N GLU A 110 2.25 30.05 56.00
CA GLU A 110 0.95 30.48 56.50
C GLU A 110 0.65 29.83 57.86
N SER A 111 0.48 30.68 58.87
CA SER A 111 0.22 30.20 60.25
C SER A 111 -1.27 30.05 60.57
N ASN A 112 -2.16 30.62 59.74
CA ASN A 112 -3.61 30.56 59.98
C ASN A 112 -4.22 29.32 59.31
N PRO A 113 -4.73 28.31 60.04
CA PRO A 113 -5.29 27.09 59.48
C PRO A 113 -6.50 27.33 58.58
N LEU A 114 -7.28 28.38 58.81
CA LEU A 114 -8.46 28.72 57.98
C LEU A 114 -8.01 29.24 56.63
N MET A 115 -6.98 30.10 56.60
CA MET A 115 -6.40 30.61 55.35
C MET A 115 -5.74 29.49 54.54
N LEU A 116 -4.99 28.61 55.19
CA LEU A 116 -4.36 27.46 54.54
C LEU A 116 -5.38 26.53 53.87
N THR A 117 -6.51 26.24 54.52
CA THR A 117 -7.60 25.44 53.94
C THR A 117 -8.29 26.18 52.79
N ALA A 118 -8.50 27.49 52.92
CA ALA A 118 -9.10 28.29 51.86
C ALA A 118 -8.21 28.31 50.61
N TYR A 119 -6.92 28.58 50.72
CA TYR A 119 -5.97 28.56 49.61
C TYR A 119 -5.90 27.19 48.92
N THR A 120 -5.93 26.10 49.72
CA THR A 120 -5.98 24.75 49.16
C THR A 120 -7.27 24.49 48.36
N ALA A 121 -8.42 24.91 48.88
CA ALA A 121 -9.70 24.78 48.18
C ALA A 121 -9.71 25.60 46.86
N ILE A 122 -9.18 26.81 46.88
CA ILE A 122 -9.03 27.65 45.68
C ILE A 122 -8.12 26.97 44.66
N GLN A 123 -7.01 26.35 45.10
CA GLN A 123 -6.10 25.63 44.24
C GLN A 123 -6.75 24.40 43.58
N VAL A 124 -7.61 23.67 44.30
CA VAL A 124 -8.40 22.57 43.71
C VAL A 124 -9.29 23.10 42.59
N ILE A 125 -10.00 24.19 42.84
CA ILE A 125 -10.88 24.81 41.85
C ILE A 125 -10.10 25.28 40.63
N TYR A 126 -8.97 25.94 40.85
CA TYR A 126 -8.06 26.40 39.78
C TYR A 126 -7.67 25.26 38.83
N ASN A 127 -7.23 24.15 39.39
CA ASN A 127 -6.78 23.00 38.64
C ASN A 127 -7.96 22.23 37.99
N ALA A 128 -9.19 22.32 38.58
CA ALA A 128 -10.35 21.59 38.11
C ALA A 128 -11.08 22.28 36.93
N ILE A 129 -11.09 23.62 36.87
CA ILE A 129 -11.83 24.37 35.82
C ILE A 129 -11.42 23.94 34.42
N PRO A 130 -10.14 23.89 34.01
CA PRO A 130 -9.76 23.46 32.66
C PRO A 130 -10.15 22.01 32.38
N TYR A 131 -10.06 21.11 33.34
CA TYR A 131 -10.49 19.73 33.22
C TYR A 131 -11.98 19.61 32.93
N VAL A 132 -12.80 20.26 33.74
CA VAL A 132 -14.27 20.20 33.60
C VAL A 132 -14.70 20.84 32.28
N MET A 133 -14.22 22.07 32.00
CA MET A 133 -14.57 22.78 30.77
C MET A 133 -14.17 21.99 29.52
N TRP A 134 -12.97 21.43 29.50
CA TRP A 134 -12.50 20.66 28.36
C TRP A 134 -13.40 19.46 28.07
N TYR A 135 -13.65 18.61 29.07
CA TYR A 135 -14.42 17.40 28.86
C TYR A 135 -15.92 17.61 28.68
N VAL A 136 -16.48 18.67 29.25
CA VAL A 136 -17.89 19.06 29.01
C VAL A 136 -18.08 19.53 27.55
N ILE A 137 -17.21 20.42 27.08
CA ILE A 137 -17.31 20.97 25.72
C ILE A 137 -17.01 19.92 24.65
N ARG A 138 -16.08 19.02 24.93
CA ARG A 138 -15.64 18.02 23.96
C ARG A 138 -16.27 16.62 24.16
N ARG A 139 -17.31 16.51 24.98
CA ARG A 139 -17.97 15.24 25.31
C ARG A 139 -18.31 14.39 24.08
N TYR A 140 -18.84 15.00 23.05
CA TYR A 140 -19.31 14.31 21.83
C TYR A 140 -18.29 14.35 20.67
N SER A 141 -17.07 14.73 20.94
CA SER A 141 -16.02 14.75 19.91
C SER A 141 -15.47 13.35 19.66
N LYS A 142 -15.08 13.05 18.39
CA LYS A 142 -14.38 11.81 18.03
C LYS A 142 -13.10 11.58 18.86
N ASN A 143 -12.41 12.68 19.20
CA ASN A 143 -11.24 12.63 20.11
C ASN A 143 -11.43 13.68 21.21
N PRO A 144 -11.99 13.30 22.38
CA PRO A 144 -12.26 14.20 23.49
C PRO A 144 -11.02 14.53 24.33
N TYR A 145 -9.91 13.85 24.13
CA TYR A 145 -8.73 13.99 24.97
C TYR A 145 -7.99 15.32 24.77
N PRO A 146 -7.30 15.81 25.83
CA PRO A 146 -6.57 17.07 25.78
C PRO A 146 -5.45 17.01 24.75
N SER A 147 -5.45 17.99 23.85
CA SER A 147 -4.51 18.10 22.74
C SER A 147 -4.53 19.51 22.18
N LEU A 148 -3.41 20.00 21.73
CA LEU A 148 -3.30 21.31 21.08
C LEU A 148 -3.17 21.17 19.53
N ALA A 149 -3.75 20.11 18.98
CA ALA A 149 -3.60 19.74 17.57
C ALA A 149 -4.38 20.64 16.58
N SER A 150 -5.21 21.55 17.04
CA SER A 150 -5.95 22.48 16.17
C SER A 150 -6.19 23.83 16.84
N ALA A 151 -6.41 24.89 16.03
CA ALA A 151 -6.70 26.23 16.53
C ALA A 151 -7.90 26.27 17.49
N LYS A 152 -8.96 25.47 17.19
CA LYS A 152 -10.14 25.36 18.08
C LYS A 152 -9.78 24.76 19.45
N LYS A 153 -8.89 23.78 19.50
CA LYS A 153 -8.42 23.15 20.75
C LYS A 153 -7.51 24.09 21.53
N VAL A 154 -6.65 24.84 20.83
CA VAL A 154 -5.81 25.88 21.44
C VAL A 154 -6.69 26.99 22.05
N ALA A 155 -7.66 27.50 21.29
CA ALA A 155 -8.60 28.50 21.78
C ALA A 155 -9.40 27.99 23.00
N LEU A 156 -9.88 26.75 22.99
CA LEU A 156 -10.56 26.14 24.13
C LEU A 156 -9.67 26.06 25.36
N PHE A 157 -8.39 25.68 25.17
CA PHE A 157 -7.41 25.66 26.25
C PHE A 157 -7.23 27.05 26.86
N LEU A 158 -6.98 28.05 26.03
CA LEU A 158 -6.82 29.44 26.49
C LEU A 158 -8.07 29.98 27.21
N VAL A 159 -9.27 29.74 26.68
CA VAL A 159 -10.51 30.14 27.33
C VAL A 159 -10.68 29.45 28.70
N ALA A 160 -10.38 28.18 28.78
CA ALA A 160 -10.48 27.42 30.03
C ALA A 160 -9.46 27.90 31.09
N THR A 161 -8.26 28.27 30.66
CA THR A 161 -7.22 28.79 31.57
C THR A 161 -7.52 30.21 32.03
N VAL A 162 -7.98 31.09 31.13
CA VAL A 162 -8.46 32.42 31.47
C VAL A 162 -9.61 32.34 32.50
N ALA A 163 -10.57 31.45 32.28
CA ALA A 163 -11.65 31.22 33.25
C ALA A 163 -11.14 30.75 34.61
N ALA A 164 -10.15 29.87 34.64
CA ALA A 164 -9.52 29.39 35.88
C ALA A 164 -8.81 30.53 36.61
N ALA A 165 -7.99 31.30 35.90
CA ALA A 165 -7.25 32.43 36.48
C ALA A 165 -8.18 33.51 37.03
N ALA A 166 -9.24 33.86 36.27
CA ALA A 166 -10.26 34.80 36.71
C ALA A 166 -11.01 34.31 37.94
N ALA A 167 -11.40 33.04 38.00
CA ALA A 167 -12.07 32.43 39.14
C ALA A 167 -11.22 32.52 40.42
N VAL A 168 -9.93 32.17 40.32
CA VAL A 168 -9.00 32.26 41.45
C VAL A 168 -8.82 33.70 41.94
N THR A 169 -8.66 34.63 41.01
CA THR A 169 -8.53 36.05 41.32
C THR A 169 -9.77 36.55 42.09
N LEU A 170 -10.99 36.24 41.60
CA LEU A 170 -12.24 36.61 42.27
C LEU A 170 -12.40 35.96 43.66
N MET A 171 -11.96 34.70 43.82
CA MET A 171 -12.08 33.98 45.09
C MET A 171 -11.09 34.47 46.13
N LEU A 172 -9.98 35.05 45.74
CA LEU A 172 -8.99 35.65 46.65
C LEU A 172 -9.37 37.06 47.11
N MET A 173 -10.23 37.76 46.39
CA MET A 173 -10.67 39.11 46.73
C MET A 173 -11.12 39.33 48.19
N PRO A 174 -11.94 38.44 48.80
CA PRO A 174 -12.42 38.66 50.16
C PRO A 174 -11.32 38.58 51.26
N PHE A 175 -10.17 38.06 50.95
CA PHE A 175 -9.06 37.85 51.87
C PHE A 175 -8.07 39.03 51.92
N GLU A 176 -8.29 40.04 51.07
CA GLU A 176 -7.41 41.22 50.98
C GLU A 176 -8.07 42.47 51.56
N THR A 177 -7.37 43.15 52.39
CA THR A 177 -7.91 44.29 53.17
C THR A 177 -7.55 45.65 52.59
N ASP A 178 -6.53 45.73 51.73
CA ASP A 178 -6.09 46.99 51.15
C ASP A 178 -6.80 47.28 49.83
N ARG A 179 -7.67 48.31 49.82
CA ARG A 179 -8.47 48.72 48.66
C ARG A 179 -7.71 49.53 47.62
N MET A 180 -6.58 50.18 47.98
CA MET A 180 -5.86 51.06 47.05
C MET A 180 -4.96 50.30 46.09
N ALA A 181 -4.40 49.16 46.50
CA ALA A 181 -3.59 48.28 45.65
C ALA A 181 -4.41 47.13 44.97
N PHE A 182 -5.70 47.09 45.23
CA PHE A 182 -6.62 45.99 44.87
C PHE A 182 -6.57 45.61 43.37
N LEU A 183 -6.69 46.59 42.47
CA LEU A 183 -6.75 46.34 41.04
C LEU A 183 -5.40 45.84 40.52
N ASP A 184 -4.32 46.43 41.00
CA ASP A 184 -2.96 46.10 40.53
C ASP A 184 -2.53 44.70 40.95
N ILE A 185 -2.79 44.33 42.20
CA ILE A 185 -2.46 43.01 42.74
C ILE A 185 -3.25 41.92 42.00
N HIS A 186 -4.54 42.10 41.79
CA HIS A 186 -5.38 41.12 41.13
C HIS A 186 -5.06 40.98 39.65
N LEU A 187 -4.78 42.08 38.96
CA LEU A 187 -4.36 42.03 37.55
C LEU A 187 -3.03 41.29 37.41
N VAL A 188 -2.08 41.54 38.29
CA VAL A 188 -0.78 40.86 38.26
C VAL A 188 -0.91 39.37 38.53
N ARG A 189 -1.74 38.98 39.50
CA ARG A 189 -1.98 37.54 39.75
C ARG A 189 -2.64 36.86 38.59
N PHE A 190 -3.62 37.50 37.98
CA PHE A 190 -4.26 37.00 36.76
C PHE A 190 -3.23 36.80 35.65
N LEU A 191 -2.46 37.85 35.33
CA LEU A 191 -1.45 37.81 34.29
C LEU A 191 -0.35 36.76 34.58
N ASN A 192 0.06 36.63 35.84
CA ASN A 192 1.04 35.66 36.29
C ASN A 192 0.58 34.22 36.01
N ASN A 193 -0.67 33.90 36.32
CA ASN A 193 -1.26 32.59 36.06
C ASN A 193 -1.33 32.30 34.56
N GLU A 194 -1.78 33.24 33.76
CA GLU A 194 -1.89 33.06 32.28
C GLU A 194 -0.52 32.95 31.62
N LEU A 195 0.44 33.73 32.02
CA LEU A 195 1.80 33.70 31.48
C LEU A 195 2.41 32.29 31.62
N PHE A 196 2.37 31.72 32.80
CA PHE A 196 2.93 30.39 33.02
C PHE A 196 2.11 29.27 32.41
N LEU A 197 0.80 29.43 32.26
CA LEU A 197 -0.03 28.49 31.51
C LEU A 197 0.33 28.45 30.02
N ILE A 198 0.68 29.58 29.44
CA ILE A 198 1.11 29.66 28.05
C ILE A 198 2.53 29.13 27.87
N TYR A 199 3.50 29.65 28.63
CA TYR A 199 4.91 29.35 28.38
C TYR A 199 5.39 28.03 28.99
N LEU A 200 4.75 27.56 30.04
CA LEU A 200 5.09 26.29 30.69
C LEU A 200 4.00 25.23 30.49
N GLY A 201 2.74 25.64 30.64
CA GLY A 201 1.61 24.70 30.53
C GLY A 201 1.37 24.14 29.14
N MET A 202 1.38 24.97 28.10
CA MET A 202 1.19 24.49 26.71
C MET A 202 2.29 23.51 26.26
N PRO A 203 3.59 23.81 26.41
CA PRO A 203 4.65 22.85 26.12
C PRO A 203 4.54 21.56 26.94
N LEU A 204 4.20 21.68 28.22
CA LEU A 204 3.98 20.52 29.07
C LEU A 204 2.83 19.63 28.57
N LEU A 205 1.71 20.23 28.15
CA LEU A 205 0.59 19.49 27.60
C LEU A 205 0.98 18.77 26.31
N ILE A 206 1.72 19.42 25.42
CA ILE A 206 2.25 18.78 24.19
C ILE A 206 3.19 17.63 24.56
N ALA A 207 4.12 17.84 25.48
CA ALA A 207 5.04 16.79 25.93
C ALA A 207 4.31 15.58 26.54
N LEU A 208 3.25 15.81 27.32
CA LEU A 208 2.42 14.77 27.89
C LEU A 208 1.63 14.01 26.81
N GLU A 209 1.12 14.66 25.77
CA GLU A 209 0.38 14.06 24.66
C GLU A 209 1.25 13.03 23.92
N PHE A 210 2.55 13.31 23.73
CA PHE A 210 3.50 12.41 23.06
C PHE A 210 4.23 11.46 24.02
N SER A 211 4.02 11.59 25.32
CA SER A 211 4.61 10.71 26.33
C SER A 211 3.97 9.30 26.32
N PRO A 212 4.61 8.29 26.94
CA PRO A 212 3.99 6.97 27.14
C PRO A 212 2.80 6.98 28.10
N LEU A 213 2.52 8.09 28.75
CA LEU A 213 1.43 8.24 29.70
C LEU A 213 0.09 8.34 28.97
N LYS A 214 -0.99 7.94 29.64
CA LYS A 214 -2.33 8.03 29.08
C LYS A 214 -3.16 9.05 29.86
N PRO A 215 -3.86 9.98 29.19
CA PRO A 215 -4.75 10.91 29.85
C PRO A 215 -5.90 10.17 30.55
N ARG A 216 -6.40 10.75 31.64
CA ARG A 216 -7.49 10.18 32.41
C ARG A 216 -8.77 11.01 32.20
N ALA A 217 -9.63 10.50 31.35
CA ALA A 217 -10.93 11.09 31.09
C ALA A 217 -11.95 10.77 32.22
N PRO A 218 -12.99 11.59 32.36
CA PRO A 218 -14.16 11.27 33.20
C PRO A 218 -14.88 10.03 32.70
N PHE A 219 -15.70 9.43 33.60
CA PHE A 219 -16.44 8.18 33.32
C PHE A 219 -17.41 8.25 32.14
N PHE A 220 -17.87 9.45 31.75
CA PHE A 220 -18.79 9.64 30.62
C PHE A 220 -18.07 9.68 29.24
N VAL A 221 -16.76 9.51 29.20
CA VAL A 221 -15.97 9.43 27.96
C VAL A 221 -15.62 7.99 27.69
N GLU A 222 -16.28 7.40 26.70
CA GLU A 222 -16.12 5.98 26.34
C GLU A 222 -15.08 5.77 25.23
N THR A 223 -14.74 6.82 24.48
CA THR A 223 -13.80 6.74 23.36
C THR A 223 -12.41 6.29 23.85
N PRO A 224 -11.80 5.26 23.27
CA PRO A 224 -10.45 4.84 23.63
C PRO A 224 -9.42 5.92 23.28
N TYR A 225 -8.40 6.08 24.14
CA TYR A 225 -7.31 6.99 23.84
C TYR A 225 -6.35 6.36 22.83
N GLU A 226 -6.20 7.03 21.70
CA GLU A 226 -5.19 6.73 20.68
C GLU A 226 -4.08 7.78 20.76
N ARG A 227 -2.85 7.30 20.96
CA ARG A 227 -1.69 8.20 20.98
C ARG A 227 -1.40 8.66 19.56
N PRO A 228 -1.25 9.98 19.32
CA PRO A 228 -0.77 10.46 18.03
C PRO A 228 0.65 9.97 17.76
N ALA A 229 0.92 9.48 16.55
CA ALA A 229 2.24 9.00 16.16
C ALA A 229 3.23 10.15 15.96
N HIS A 230 2.76 11.29 15.43
CA HIS A 230 3.58 12.45 15.10
C HIS A 230 2.84 13.75 15.42
N MET A 231 3.61 14.81 15.67
CA MET A 231 3.07 16.16 15.75
C MET A 231 2.55 16.58 14.38
N ASN A 232 1.33 17.12 14.36
CA ASN A 232 0.80 17.73 13.16
C ASN A 232 1.43 19.13 12.91
N LEU A 233 1.16 19.70 11.73
CA LEU A 233 1.72 20.99 11.34
C LEU A 233 1.38 22.10 12.34
N SER A 234 0.13 22.15 12.80
CA SER A 234 -0.32 23.15 13.78
C SER A 234 0.45 23.07 15.11
N GLN A 235 0.67 21.85 15.63
CA GLN A 235 1.44 21.64 16.85
C GLN A 235 2.92 22.05 16.68
N ARG A 236 3.53 21.72 15.54
CA ARG A 236 4.93 22.12 15.24
C ARG A 236 5.05 23.64 15.16
N CYS A 237 4.17 24.31 14.42
CA CYS A 237 4.15 25.78 14.30
C CYS A 237 3.98 26.43 15.67
N MET A 238 3.06 25.92 16.50
CA MET A 238 2.83 26.45 17.84
C MET A 238 4.02 26.24 18.76
N THR A 239 4.61 25.04 18.77
CA THR A 239 5.82 24.75 19.57
C THR A 239 6.97 25.67 19.18
N THR A 240 7.18 25.88 17.87
CA THR A 240 8.20 26.78 17.35
C THR A 240 7.92 28.24 17.76
N ALA A 241 6.68 28.69 17.65
CA ALA A 241 6.29 30.05 18.04
C ALA A 241 6.51 30.30 19.55
N ILE A 242 6.14 29.35 20.40
CA ILE A 242 6.39 29.42 21.85
C ILE A 242 7.88 29.44 22.14
N LEU A 243 8.68 28.60 21.49
CA LEU A 243 10.13 28.55 21.67
C LEU A 243 10.79 29.88 21.28
N VAL A 244 10.40 30.44 20.12
CA VAL A 244 10.89 31.74 19.65
C VAL A 244 10.49 32.85 20.64
N ALA A 245 9.26 32.83 21.14
CA ALA A 245 8.80 33.79 22.15
C ALA A 245 9.59 33.66 23.45
N ILE A 246 9.87 32.46 23.95
CA ILE A 246 10.71 32.23 25.14
C ILE A 246 12.12 32.81 24.93
N VAL A 247 12.75 32.50 23.78
CA VAL A 247 14.09 33.01 23.45
C VAL A 247 14.11 34.53 23.42
N PHE A 248 13.10 35.13 22.77
CA PHE A 248 12.96 36.59 22.71
C PHE A 248 12.77 37.22 24.08
N ILE A 249 11.92 36.65 24.95
CA ILE A 249 11.70 37.08 26.34
C ILE A 249 12.99 37.01 27.16
N VAL A 250 13.75 35.91 27.02
CA VAL A 250 15.03 35.74 27.72
C VAL A 250 16.04 36.81 27.29
N ILE A 251 16.16 37.05 25.97
CA ILE A 251 17.03 38.07 25.41
C ILE A 251 16.65 39.47 25.95
N GLU A 252 15.39 39.84 25.92
CA GLU A 252 14.91 41.14 26.40
C GLU A 252 15.05 41.25 27.93
N ALA A 253 14.74 40.20 28.67
CA ALA A 253 14.90 40.16 30.11
C ALA A 253 16.39 40.33 30.54
N MET A 254 17.31 39.85 29.72
CA MET A 254 18.75 40.04 29.98
C MET A 254 19.26 41.37 29.43
N ALA A 255 18.85 41.79 28.27
CA ALA A 255 19.33 43.03 27.64
C ALA A 255 18.79 44.30 28.28
N GLY A 256 17.52 44.29 28.72
CA GLY A 256 16.85 45.45 29.32
C GLY A 256 17.49 45.87 30.66
N PRO A 257 17.62 44.96 31.66
CA PRO A 257 18.30 45.24 32.91
C PRO A 257 19.78 45.62 32.73
N TYR A 258 20.50 44.88 31.84
CA TYR A 258 21.90 45.17 31.58
C TYR A 258 22.16 46.59 31.06
N ARG A 259 21.35 47.09 30.12
CA ARG A 259 21.45 48.44 29.59
C ARG A 259 21.12 49.50 30.62
N ARG A 260 20.34 49.23 31.69
CA ARG A 260 19.92 50.15 32.73
C ARG A 260 20.84 50.10 33.96
N LEU A 261 21.34 48.92 34.33
CA LEU A 261 22.38 48.76 35.37
C LEU A 261 23.64 49.57 35.06
N LEU A 262 23.93 49.83 33.77
CA LEU A 262 25.03 50.67 33.34
C LEU A 262 24.74 52.17 33.47
N LYS A 263 23.51 52.59 33.78
CA LYS A 263 23.11 54.01 33.74
C LYS A 263 22.55 54.60 35.04
N THR A 264 22.10 53.83 36.04
CA THR A 264 21.45 54.37 37.26
C THR A 264 21.43 53.36 38.41
N ASP A 265 21.52 53.80 39.65
CA ASP A 265 21.22 53.07 40.92
C ASP A 265 19.69 52.81 41.02
N LEU A 266 19.13 52.01 40.14
CA LEU A 266 17.72 51.63 40.20
C LEU A 266 17.54 50.39 41.09
N ASP A 267 16.55 50.48 41.98
CA ASP A 267 16.15 49.39 42.86
C ASP A 267 15.78 48.14 42.01
N TYR A 268 16.27 46.96 42.39
CA TYR A 268 16.08 45.70 41.68
C TYR A 268 14.61 45.31 41.48
N SER A 269 13.75 45.69 42.46
CA SER A 269 12.30 45.46 42.39
C SER A 269 11.64 46.16 41.20
N VAL A 270 11.99 47.43 40.92
CA VAL A 270 11.44 48.22 39.79
C VAL A 270 11.83 47.64 38.44
N ILE A 271 13.00 47.01 38.36
CA ILE A 271 13.49 46.32 37.16
C ILE A 271 12.63 45.07 36.85
N ILE A 272 12.38 44.27 37.88
CA ILE A 272 11.56 43.05 37.78
C ILE A 272 10.12 43.41 37.33
N ASP A 273 9.51 44.36 37.97
CA ASP A 273 8.12 44.79 37.66
C ASP A 273 7.96 45.25 36.20
N ARG A 274 8.92 46.04 35.71
CA ARG A 274 8.92 46.48 34.32
C ARG A 274 9.15 45.35 33.32
N VAL A 275 10.07 44.42 33.62
CA VAL A 275 10.31 43.24 32.80
C VAL A 275 9.05 42.39 32.76
N TYR A 276 8.40 42.22 33.91
CA TYR A 276 7.18 41.44 34.04
C TYR A 276 6.02 42.03 33.18
N LEU A 277 5.79 43.34 33.32
CA LEU A 277 4.77 44.05 32.54
C LEU A 277 5.07 43.94 31.03
N TYR A 278 6.33 44.12 30.62
CA TYR A 278 6.77 44.03 29.25
C TYR A 278 6.53 42.62 28.67
N VAL A 279 6.92 41.57 29.43
CA VAL A 279 6.68 40.19 29.07
C VAL A 279 5.18 39.88 28.90
N SER A 280 4.37 40.41 29.83
CA SER A 280 2.91 40.22 29.77
C SER A 280 2.30 40.83 28.49
N ILE A 281 2.69 42.06 28.14
CA ILE A 281 2.25 42.76 26.94
C ILE A 281 2.71 42.01 25.68
N MET A 282 4.01 41.59 25.66
CA MET A 282 4.57 40.83 24.53
C MET A 282 3.91 39.48 24.35
N THR A 283 3.48 38.85 25.44
CA THR A 283 2.70 37.58 25.37
C THR A 283 1.42 37.77 24.59
N VAL A 284 0.65 38.83 24.88
CA VAL A 284 -0.59 39.14 24.15
C VAL A 284 -0.30 39.43 22.67
N VAL A 285 0.74 40.25 22.41
CA VAL A 285 1.14 40.62 21.04
C VAL A 285 1.64 39.45 20.20
N ILE A 286 2.27 38.45 20.82
CA ILE A 286 2.80 37.26 20.10
C ILE A 286 1.77 36.12 20.03
N VAL A 287 1.10 35.82 21.13
CA VAL A 287 0.22 34.64 21.23
C VAL A 287 -1.06 34.84 20.39
N LEU A 288 -1.70 35.99 20.42
CA LEU A 288 -2.93 36.21 19.63
C LEU A 288 -2.69 36.11 18.12
N PRO A 289 -1.67 36.76 17.52
CA PRO A 289 -1.35 36.56 16.12
C PRO A 289 -0.93 35.13 15.79
N ALA A 290 -0.19 34.44 16.69
CA ALA A 290 0.21 33.06 16.49
C ALA A 290 -1.00 32.12 16.43
N VAL A 291 -1.98 32.28 17.33
CA VAL A 291 -3.24 31.49 17.28
C VAL A 291 -4.03 31.77 16.02
N ALA A 292 -4.12 33.05 15.59
CA ALA A 292 -4.77 33.42 14.34
C ALA A 292 -4.06 32.80 13.13
N ALA A 293 -2.72 32.85 13.10
CA ALA A 293 -1.92 32.26 12.03
C ALA A 293 -2.09 30.72 11.97
N ILE A 294 -2.14 30.05 13.12
CA ILE A 294 -2.43 28.60 13.19
C ILE A 294 -3.82 28.31 12.60
N GLY A 295 -4.83 29.14 12.91
CA GLY A 295 -6.17 29.00 12.35
C GLY A 295 -6.21 29.15 10.83
N LEU A 296 -5.45 30.10 10.29
CA LEU A 296 -5.31 30.30 8.85
C LEU A 296 -4.60 29.11 8.17
N ILE A 297 -3.49 28.65 8.76
CA ILE A 297 -2.75 27.47 8.25
C ILE A 297 -3.65 26.22 8.28
N GLU A 298 -4.39 26.01 9.36
CA GLU A 298 -5.32 24.89 9.48
C GLU A 298 -6.41 24.95 8.39
N LYS A 299 -7.01 26.13 8.17
CA LYS A 299 -8.10 26.31 7.19
C LYS A 299 -7.61 26.14 5.75
N HIS A 300 -6.48 26.77 5.39
CA HIS A 300 -6.05 26.88 3.99
C HIS A 300 -5.07 25.80 3.53
N PHE A 301 -4.39 25.10 4.46
CA PHE A 301 -3.41 24.07 4.12
C PHE A 301 -3.72 22.71 4.75
N THR A 302 -3.86 22.65 6.09
CA THR A 302 -3.91 21.35 6.76
C THR A 302 -5.16 20.56 6.38
N ARG A 303 -6.35 21.17 6.47
CA ARG A 303 -7.61 20.48 6.15
C ARG A 303 -7.74 20.06 4.68
N PRO A 304 -7.40 20.92 3.70
CA PRO A 304 -7.41 20.52 2.31
C PRO A 304 -6.48 19.34 2.04
N ILE A 305 -5.24 19.37 2.55
CA ILE A 305 -4.28 18.27 2.37
C ILE A 305 -4.75 16.96 3.03
N GLU A 306 -5.34 17.03 4.23
CA GLU A 306 -5.92 15.84 4.89
C GLU A 306 -7.03 15.22 4.05
N ARG A 307 -7.95 16.03 3.49
CA ARG A 307 -9.03 15.55 2.61
C ARG A 307 -8.49 14.96 1.32
N LEU A 308 -7.50 15.61 0.69
CA LEU A 308 -6.86 15.08 -0.51
C LEU A 308 -6.21 13.72 -0.24
N THR A 309 -5.54 13.59 0.91
CA THR A 309 -4.91 12.33 1.33
C THR A 309 -5.95 11.22 1.55
N GLU A 310 -7.09 11.56 2.19
CA GLU A 310 -8.18 10.61 2.44
C GLU A 310 -8.85 10.18 1.12
N ALA A 311 -9.13 11.12 0.23
CA ALA A 311 -9.66 10.85 -1.11
C ALA A 311 -8.71 10.01 -1.97
N SER A 312 -7.41 10.26 -1.91
CA SER A 312 -6.41 9.44 -2.61
C SER A 312 -6.33 8.02 -2.07
N ARG A 313 -6.50 7.83 -0.76
CA ARG A 313 -6.53 6.48 -0.16
C ARG A 313 -7.78 5.70 -0.54
N SER A 314 -8.96 6.31 -0.48
CA SER A 314 -10.20 5.66 -0.90
C SER A 314 -10.13 5.26 -2.38
N PHE A 315 -9.67 6.16 -3.24
CA PHE A 315 -9.48 5.88 -4.66
C PHE A 315 -8.54 4.70 -4.93
N ALA A 316 -7.41 4.60 -4.22
CA ALA A 316 -6.48 3.48 -4.40
C ALA A 316 -7.12 2.12 -4.06
N VAL A 317 -8.00 2.07 -3.05
CA VAL A 317 -8.75 0.86 -2.68
C VAL A 317 -9.82 0.54 -3.73
N ASP A 318 -10.59 1.55 -4.15
CA ASP A 318 -11.66 1.40 -5.12
C ASP A 318 -11.14 1.03 -6.51
N ALA A 319 -10.00 1.58 -6.92
CA ALA A 319 -9.32 1.24 -8.18
C ALA A 319 -8.87 -0.22 -8.22
N VAL A 320 -8.33 -0.75 -7.11
CA VAL A 320 -7.96 -2.17 -7.02
C VAL A 320 -9.18 -3.09 -7.06
N LEU A 321 -10.27 -2.72 -6.39
CA LEU A 321 -11.52 -3.48 -6.39
C LEU A 321 -12.19 -3.47 -7.77
N ALA A 322 -12.20 -2.33 -8.46
CA ALA A 322 -12.78 -2.20 -9.79
C ALA A 322 -11.98 -2.95 -10.86
N ALA A 323 -10.65 -2.94 -10.79
CA ALA A 323 -9.79 -3.75 -11.65
C ALA A 323 -10.07 -5.25 -11.51
N HIS A 324 -10.57 -5.68 -10.35
CA HIS A 324 -10.91 -7.09 -10.08
C HIS A 324 -12.32 -7.47 -10.56
N ASN A 325 -13.26 -6.53 -10.56
CA ASN A 325 -14.69 -6.80 -10.81
C ASN A 325 -15.20 -6.37 -12.21
N ALA A 326 -14.31 -5.87 -13.07
CA ALA A 326 -14.65 -5.35 -14.41
C ALA A 326 -15.75 -4.25 -14.43
N ASP A 327 -16.07 -3.65 -13.30
CA ASP A 327 -17.10 -2.61 -13.17
C ASP A 327 -16.40 -1.27 -12.88
N ALA A 328 -16.17 -0.50 -13.94
CA ALA A 328 -15.29 0.69 -13.93
C ALA A 328 -16.04 2.00 -13.64
N SER A 329 -17.19 1.96 -12.96
CA SER A 329 -17.89 3.18 -12.59
C SER A 329 -17.54 3.62 -11.16
N PHE A 330 -16.47 4.41 -10.97
CA PHE A 330 -16.23 5.06 -9.70
C PHE A 330 -16.35 6.57 -9.80
N ASP A 331 -16.76 7.17 -8.68
CA ASP A 331 -16.77 8.62 -8.56
C ASP A 331 -15.33 9.15 -8.54
N THR A 332 -14.95 9.84 -9.61
CA THR A 332 -13.60 10.37 -9.80
C THR A 332 -13.42 11.76 -9.17
N LYS A 333 -14.50 12.40 -8.71
CA LYS A 333 -14.43 13.77 -8.21
C LYS A 333 -14.09 13.80 -6.72
N ILE A 334 -13.15 14.66 -6.35
CA ILE A 334 -12.91 15.01 -4.95
C ILE A 334 -13.96 16.05 -4.55
N ASP A 335 -14.69 15.79 -3.45
CA ASP A 335 -15.67 16.74 -2.91
C ASP A 335 -14.95 18.00 -2.39
N GLU A 336 -15.01 19.07 -3.17
CA GLU A 336 -14.45 20.39 -2.83
C GLU A 336 -15.38 21.21 -1.93
N ALA A 337 -16.57 20.71 -1.57
CA ALA A 337 -17.59 21.48 -0.86
C ALA A 337 -17.05 22.04 0.47
N GLY A 338 -16.99 23.36 0.57
CA GLY A 338 -16.63 24.10 1.78
C GLY A 338 -15.13 24.27 2.03
N ILE A 339 -14.28 24.11 1.03
CA ILE A 339 -12.84 24.39 1.12
C ILE A 339 -12.50 25.54 0.18
N GLU A 340 -11.84 26.57 0.72
CA GLU A 340 -11.15 27.60 -0.06
C GLU A 340 -9.64 27.31 0.06
N PRO A 341 -9.06 26.42 -0.79
CA PRO A 341 -7.64 26.13 -0.74
C PRO A 341 -6.82 27.34 -1.21
N SER A 342 -5.57 27.44 -0.75
CA SER A 342 -4.60 28.35 -1.36
C SER A 342 -4.34 27.94 -2.82
N TYR A 343 -3.77 28.86 -3.61
CA TYR A 343 -3.48 28.61 -5.03
C TYR A 343 -2.68 27.32 -5.23
N GLU A 344 -1.65 27.10 -4.42
CA GLU A 344 -0.76 25.94 -4.51
C GLU A 344 -1.49 24.62 -4.15
N VAL A 345 -2.39 24.66 -3.19
CA VAL A 345 -3.20 23.49 -2.81
C VAL A 345 -4.23 23.19 -3.90
N ARG A 346 -4.80 24.21 -4.55
CA ARG A 346 -5.71 24.02 -5.68
C ARG A 346 -5.00 23.36 -6.87
N GLU A 347 -3.81 23.84 -7.22
CA GLU A 347 -3.00 23.23 -8.28
C GLU A 347 -2.69 21.75 -7.99
N LEU A 348 -2.45 21.41 -6.71
CA LEU A 348 -2.26 20.03 -6.29
C LEU A 348 -3.54 19.18 -6.43
N PHE A 349 -4.71 19.76 -6.11
CA PHE A 349 -6.01 19.11 -6.33
C PHE A 349 -6.22 18.81 -7.81
N ASP A 350 -6.07 19.82 -8.68
CA ASP A 350 -6.26 19.70 -10.13
C ASP A 350 -5.30 18.65 -10.73
N ALA A 351 -4.04 18.66 -10.30
CA ALA A 351 -3.05 17.67 -10.73
C ALA A 351 -3.43 16.24 -10.28
N THR A 352 -3.93 16.09 -9.06
CA THR A 352 -4.35 14.81 -8.51
C THR A 352 -5.61 14.28 -9.21
N ASP A 353 -6.59 15.14 -9.48
CA ASP A 353 -7.81 14.78 -10.21
C ASP A 353 -7.50 14.37 -11.64
N LYS A 354 -6.61 15.10 -12.33
CA LYS A 354 -6.14 14.73 -13.66
C LYS A 354 -5.43 13.36 -13.65
N MET A 355 -4.53 13.14 -12.70
CA MET A 355 -3.85 11.85 -12.55
C MET A 355 -4.84 10.70 -12.32
N ARG A 356 -5.88 10.93 -11.51
CA ARG A 356 -6.95 9.94 -11.27
C ARG A 356 -7.73 9.63 -12.54
N ALA A 357 -8.13 10.66 -13.30
CA ALA A 357 -8.84 10.49 -14.57
C ALA A 357 -7.98 9.71 -15.59
N ASP A 358 -6.71 10.07 -15.73
CA ASP A 358 -5.76 9.39 -16.61
C ASP A 358 -5.56 7.91 -16.22
N LEU A 359 -5.54 7.62 -14.91
CA LEU A 359 -5.41 6.26 -14.39
C LEU A 359 -6.65 5.40 -14.69
N VAL A 360 -7.85 5.96 -14.53
CA VAL A 360 -9.11 5.27 -14.86
C VAL A 360 -9.17 4.91 -16.35
N ASP A 361 -8.84 5.87 -17.22
CA ASP A 361 -8.79 5.64 -18.67
C ASP A 361 -7.74 4.56 -19.02
N TYR A 362 -6.58 4.60 -18.39
CA TYR A 362 -5.54 3.57 -18.59
C TYR A 362 -5.98 2.18 -18.14
N VAL A 363 -6.61 2.06 -16.96
CA VAL A 363 -7.14 0.79 -16.46
C VAL A 363 -8.25 0.25 -17.37
N GLY A 364 -9.15 1.12 -17.84
CA GLY A 364 -10.20 0.75 -18.79
C GLY A 364 -9.62 0.17 -20.10
N ARG A 365 -8.64 0.87 -20.70
CA ARG A 365 -7.96 0.37 -21.92
C ARG A 365 -7.21 -0.94 -21.69
N LEU A 366 -6.60 -1.11 -20.52
CA LEU A 366 -5.91 -2.36 -20.17
C LEU A 366 -6.90 -3.52 -20.02
N ALA A 367 -8.06 -3.28 -19.41
CA ALA A 367 -9.11 -4.29 -19.26
C ALA A 367 -9.67 -4.71 -20.62
N GLU A 368 -9.97 -3.75 -21.53
CA GLU A 368 -10.41 -4.04 -22.89
C GLU A 368 -9.37 -4.85 -23.69
N ALA A 369 -8.09 -4.43 -23.61
CA ALA A 369 -7.01 -5.15 -24.31
C ALA A 369 -6.82 -6.57 -23.77
N THR A 370 -7.01 -6.76 -22.45
CA THR A 370 -6.92 -8.08 -21.81
C THR A 370 -8.09 -8.97 -22.23
N ALA A 371 -9.31 -8.46 -22.21
CA ALA A 371 -10.50 -9.19 -22.65
C ALA A 371 -10.41 -9.59 -24.14
N GLU A 372 -9.94 -8.70 -25.02
CA GLU A 372 -9.74 -9.02 -26.43
C GLU A 372 -8.66 -10.10 -26.61
N ARG A 373 -7.57 -10.03 -25.87
CA ARG A 373 -6.52 -11.07 -25.89
C ARG A 373 -7.04 -12.43 -25.42
N GLU A 374 -7.86 -12.46 -24.39
CA GLU A 374 -8.50 -13.69 -23.89
C GLU A 374 -9.48 -14.26 -24.92
N ARG A 375 -10.28 -13.39 -25.57
CA ARG A 375 -11.21 -13.80 -26.63
C ARG A 375 -10.47 -14.43 -27.80
N VAL A 376 -9.45 -13.75 -28.33
CA VAL A 376 -8.61 -14.28 -29.42
C VAL A 376 -7.92 -15.58 -29.01
N GLY A 377 -7.44 -15.66 -27.76
CA GLY A 377 -6.87 -16.90 -27.21
C GLY A 377 -7.86 -18.06 -27.20
N ALA A 378 -9.11 -17.82 -26.79
CA ALA A 378 -10.17 -18.83 -26.79
C ALA A 378 -10.54 -19.29 -28.20
N GLU A 379 -10.63 -18.38 -29.18
CA GLU A 379 -10.88 -18.72 -30.59
C GLU A 379 -9.76 -19.60 -31.17
N LEU A 380 -8.49 -19.26 -30.87
CA LEU A 380 -7.34 -20.05 -31.28
C LEU A 380 -7.30 -21.44 -30.62
N ASP A 381 -7.76 -21.58 -29.37
CA ASP A 381 -7.84 -22.88 -28.70
C ASP A 381 -8.89 -23.79 -29.37
N VAL A 382 -10.00 -23.23 -29.81
CA VAL A 382 -10.98 -23.96 -30.62
C VAL A 382 -10.36 -24.41 -31.96
N ALA A 383 -9.66 -23.54 -32.68
CA ALA A 383 -8.96 -23.86 -33.90
C ALA A 383 -7.94 -25.00 -33.71
N ARG A 384 -7.16 -24.95 -32.63
CA ARG A 384 -6.22 -25.99 -32.22
C ARG A 384 -6.91 -27.35 -32.04
N ARG A 385 -8.04 -27.38 -31.34
CA ARG A 385 -8.79 -28.63 -31.13
C ARG A 385 -9.31 -29.22 -32.45
N ILE A 386 -9.78 -28.37 -33.38
CA ILE A 386 -10.19 -28.81 -34.70
C ILE A 386 -9.01 -29.41 -35.46
N GLN A 387 -7.86 -28.73 -35.46
CA GLN A 387 -6.66 -29.20 -36.15
C GLN A 387 -6.14 -30.52 -35.56
N LEU A 388 -6.07 -30.66 -34.23
CA LEU A 388 -5.67 -31.92 -33.59
C LEU A 388 -6.67 -33.06 -33.90
N ALA A 389 -7.96 -32.79 -33.98
CA ALA A 389 -8.96 -33.79 -34.31
C ALA A 389 -8.86 -34.28 -35.77
N ALA A 390 -8.24 -33.52 -36.67
CA ALA A 390 -8.00 -33.93 -38.05
C ALA A 390 -6.83 -34.91 -38.20
N VAL A 391 -5.93 -34.94 -37.22
CA VAL A 391 -4.78 -35.85 -37.19
C VAL A 391 -5.18 -37.14 -36.50
N PRO A 392 -4.91 -38.35 -37.05
CA PRO A 392 -5.31 -39.60 -36.43
C PRO A 392 -4.52 -39.88 -35.15
N HIS A 393 -5.24 -40.30 -34.10
CA HIS A 393 -4.66 -40.63 -32.79
C HIS A 393 -4.83 -42.08 -32.39
N ASP A 394 -5.77 -42.80 -33.04
CA ASP A 394 -6.04 -44.21 -32.81
C ASP A 394 -5.79 -44.99 -34.07
N PHE A 395 -4.85 -45.89 -34.03
CA PHE A 395 -4.44 -46.78 -35.11
C PHE A 395 -4.88 -48.23 -34.90
N SER A 396 -5.68 -48.50 -33.88
CA SER A 396 -6.04 -49.89 -33.48
C SER A 396 -6.70 -50.68 -34.60
N SER A 397 -7.51 -50.07 -35.41
CA SER A 397 -8.18 -50.68 -36.54
C SER A 397 -7.21 -51.07 -37.66
N LEU A 398 -6.20 -50.24 -37.93
CA LEU A 398 -5.20 -50.48 -38.96
C LEU A 398 -4.17 -51.50 -38.49
N ILE A 399 -3.73 -51.46 -37.24
CA ILE A 399 -2.78 -52.42 -36.62
C ILE A 399 -3.41 -53.82 -36.63
N GLY A 400 -4.65 -53.99 -36.19
CA GLY A 400 -5.34 -55.25 -36.11
C GLY A 400 -5.53 -55.98 -37.44
N ALA A 401 -5.67 -55.23 -38.55
CA ALA A 401 -5.90 -55.73 -39.87
C ALA A 401 -4.62 -56.04 -40.68
N SER A 402 -3.53 -55.30 -40.39
CA SER A 402 -2.34 -55.28 -41.24
C SER A 402 -1.10 -56.01 -40.66
N GLY A 403 -1.06 -56.23 -39.35
CA GLY A 403 0.16 -56.75 -38.69
C GLY A 403 1.30 -55.74 -38.63
N VAL A 404 1.05 -54.47 -38.96
CA VAL A 404 2.00 -53.34 -38.91
C VAL A 404 1.85 -52.59 -37.59
N ASP A 405 2.93 -52.35 -36.85
CA ASP A 405 2.90 -51.51 -35.67
C ASP A 405 3.04 -50.05 -36.05
N ILE A 406 2.08 -49.21 -35.62
CA ILE A 406 1.93 -47.79 -36.05
C ILE A 406 1.89 -46.89 -34.82
N ALA A 407 2.72 -45.84 -34.80
CA ALA A 407 2.69 -44.78 -33.80
C ALA A 407 2.87 -43.43 -34.45
N GLY A 408 2.10 -42.45 -33.99
CA GLY A 408 2.18 -41.04 -34.44
C GLY A 408 2.09 -40.09 -33.27
N PHE A 409 2.86 -39.02 -33.34
CA PHE A 409 2.87 -37.96 -32.30
C PHE A 409 3.04 -36.60 -32.95
N MET A 410 2.24 -35.64 -32.53
CA MET A 410 2.32 -34.23 -32.96
C MET A 410 2.14 -33.28 -31.80
N ARG A 411 3.00 -32.28 -31.71
CA ARG A 411 2.92 -31.19 -30.73
C ARG A 411 3.22 -29.88 -31.42
N PRO A 412 2.20 -29.06 -31.72
CA PRO A 412 2.40 -27.76 -32.33
C PRO A 412 3.25 -26.83 -31.46
N ALA A 413 4.16 -26.07 -32.07
CA ALA A 413 5.01 -25.09 -31.38
C ALA A 413 4.23 -23.87 -30.90
N ARG A 414 3.10 -23.55 -31.53
CA ARG A 414 2.16 -22.49 -31.16
C ARG A 414 0.76 -23.07 -30.93
N MET A 415 -0.24 -22.21 -30.73
CA MET A 415 -1.63 -22.64 -30.58
C MET A 415 -2.10 -23.49 -31.76
N VAL A 416 -1.69 -23.14 -32.98
CA VAL A 416 -1.92 -23.88 -34.23
C VAL A 416 -0.62 -23.94 -35.02
N GLY A 417 -0.41 -24.98 -35.83
CA GLY A 417 0.83 -25.25 -36.55
C GLY A 417 0.66 -25.61 -38.02
N GLY A 418 1.77 -25.64 -38.77
CA GLY A 418 1.87 -26.10 -40.16
C GLY A 418 2.11 -27.60 -40.30
N ASP A 419 2.71 -28.22 -39.28
CA ASP A 419 3.03 -29.62 -39.23
C ASP A 419 1.81 -30.51 -39.22
N PHE A 420 1.88 -31.65 -39.90
CA PHE A 420 0.87 -32.70 -39.83
C PHE A 420 1.41 -34.06 -40.19
N TYR A 421 0.72 -35.08 -39.74
CA TYR A 421 0.84 -36.42 -40.25
C TYR A 421 -0.55 -37.01 -40.50
N ASP A 422 -0.60 -38.04 -41.34
CA ASP A 422 -1.81 -38.79 -41.60
C ASP A 422 -1.49 -40.28 -41.83
N VAL A 423 -2.39 -41.14 -41.40
CA VAL A 423 -2.32 -42.59 -41.64
C VAL A 423 -3.69 -43.11 -41.95
N PHE A 424 -3.85 -43.75 -43.09
CA PHE A 424 -5.14 -44.22 -43.55
C PHE A 424 -5.01 -45.41 -44.50
N GLU A 425 -6.10 -46.12 -44.69
CA GLU A 425 -6.19 -47.22 -45.68
C GLU A 425 -6.25 -46.63 -47.11
N ALA A 426 -5.32 -47.08 -47.96
CA ALA A 426 -5.19 -46.68 -49.36
C ALA A 426 -5.52 -47.82 -50.34
N GLY A 427 -6.49 -48.65 -50.01
CA GLY A 427 -6.91 -49.83 -50.70
C GLY A 427 -6.77 -51.10 -49.86
N GLU A 428 -7.33 -52.19 -50.31
CA GLU A 428 -7.33 -53.44 -49.57
C GLU A 428 -5.90 -53.92 -49.27
N GLY A 429 -5.57 -54.09 -47.94
CA GLY A 429 -4.26 -54.48 -47.48
C GLY A 429 -3.14 -53.44 -47.61
N ARG A 430 -3.48 -52.18 -47.99
CA ARG A 430 -2.50 -51.12 -48.22
C ARG A 430 -2.73 -49.95 -47.26
N ILE A 431 -1.66 -49.51 -46.61
CA ILE A 431 -1.70 -48.38 -45.65
C ILE A 431 -0.83 -47.22 -46.16
N ALA A 432 -1.40 -46.03 -46.20
CA ALA A 432 -0.71 -44.79 -46.51
C ALA A 432 -0.22 -44.11 -45.23
N PHE A 433 1.01 -43.60 -45.28
CA PHE A 433 1.62 -42.75 -44.26
C PHE A 433 2.01 -41.44 -44.92
N VAL A 434 1.62 -40.31 -44.32
CA VAL A 434 1.92 -38.99 -44.80
C VAL A 434 2.48 -38.13 -43.69
N ALA A 435 3.54 -37.38 -43.94
CA ALA A 435 3.98 -36.30 -43.08
C ALA A 435 4.28 -35.08 -43.92
N GLY A 436 3.96 -33.92 -43.41
CA GLY A 436 4.20 -32.67 -44.11
C GLY A 436 4.36 -31.50 -43.13
N ASP A 437 5.00 -30.47 -43.63
CA ASP A 437 5.19 -29.20 -42.92
C ASP A 437 4.95 -28.02 -43.87
N VAL A 438 4.09 -27.10 -43.45
CA VAL A 438 3.68 -25.90 -44.19
C VAL A 438 4.57 -24.73 -43.82
N SER A 439 5.09 -24.04 -44.84
CA SER A 439 5.82 -22.80 -44.65
C SER A 439 5.03 -21.75 -43.86
N GLY A 440 5.70 -21.04 -42.96
CA GLY A 440 5.09 -20.02 -42.11
C GLY A 440 4.59 -20.56 -40.76
N LYS A 441 3.88 -19.73 -40.01
CA LYS A 441 3.43 -20.07 -38.65
C LYS A 441 2.04 -19.47 -38.37
N GLY A 442 1.30 -20.08 -37.45
CA GLY A 442 0.00 -19.59 -37.01
C GLY A 442 -1.16 -19.95 -37.92
N VAL A 443 -2.22 -19.16 -37.91
CA VAL A 443 -3.50 -19.47 -38.55
C VAL A 443 -3.38 -19.73 -40.06
N PRO A 444 -2.65 -18.93 -40.87
CA PRO A 444 -2.52 -19.19 -42.31
C PRO A 444 -1.90 -20.55 -42.61
N ALA A 445 -0.82 -20.90 -41.94
CA ALA A 445 -0.16 -22.20 -42.08
C ALA A 445 -1.08 -23.34 -41.65
N ALA A 446 -1.81 -23.20 -40.56
CA ALA A 446 -2.77 -24.21 -40.09
C ALA A 446 -3.93 -24.47 -41.08
N LEU A 447 -4.46 -23.42 -41.67
CA LEU A 447 -5.53 -23.55 -42.69
C LEU A 447 -4.99 -24.22 -43.97
N PHE A 448 -3.81 -23.83 -44.41
CA PHE A 448 -3.17 -24.44 -45.57
C PHE A 448 -2.80 -25.90 -45.33
N MET A 449 -2.37 -26.24 -44.11
CA MET A 449 -2.13 -27.60 -43.64
C MET A 449 -3.36 -28.49 -43.78
N MET A 450 -4.51 -28.04 -43.24
CA MET A 450 -5.77 -28.78 -43.35
C MET A 450 -6.16 -29.05 -44.80
N ARG A 451 -5.96 -28.06 -45.69
CA ARG A 451 -6.18 -28.21 -47.12
C ARG A 451 -5.21 -29.22 -47.75
N ALA A 452 -3.94 -29.11 -47.43
CA ALA A 452 -2.91 -30.01 -47.97
C ALA A 452 -3.10 -31.45 -47.51
N GLN A 453 -3.41 -31.69 -46.24
CA GLN A 453 -3.73 -33.00 -45.70
C GLN A 453 -4.92 -33.63 -46.40
N GLY A 454 -6.02 -32.90 -46.53
CA GLY A 454 -7.23 -33.39 -47.21
C GLY A 454 -6.98 -33.77 -48.68
N LEU A 455 -6.25 -32.91 -49.41
CA LEU A 455 -5.90 -33.18 -50.80
C LEU A 455 -4.95 -34.36 -50.97
N LEU A 456 -3.95 -34.49 -50.10
CA LEU A 456 -3.03 -35.64 -50.10
C LEU A 456 -3.79 -36.95 -49.85
N ARG A 457 -4.66 -36.98 -48.82
CA ARG A 457 -5.48 -38.15 -48.52
C ARG A 457 -6.35 -38.55 -49.73
N GLU A 458 -7.09 -37.60 -50.32
CA GLU A 458 -7.96 -37.87 -51.44
C GLU A 458 -7.22 -38.38 -52.69
N GLN A 459 -6.11 -37.70 -53.03
CA GLN A 459 -5.36 -38.08 -54.24
C GLN A 459 -4.60 -39.39 -54.08
N ILE A 460 -4.06 -39.71 -52.89
CA ILE A 460 -3.40 -41.01 -52.63
C ILE A 460 -4.41 -42.17 -52.67
N GLN A 461 -5.65 -41.96 -52.23
CA GLN A 461 -6.68 -42.99 -52.28
C GLN A 461 -7.22 -43.23 -53.69
N THR A 462 -7.12 -42.24 -54.59
CA THR A 462 -7.73 -42.29 -55.91
C THR A 462 -6.73 -42.56 -57.03
N CYS A 463 -5.44 -42.27 -56.85
CA CYS A 463 -4.39 -42.47 -57.83
C CYS A 463 -3.57 -43.70 -57.49
N GLU A 464 -3.27 -44.54 -58.47
CA GLU A 464 -2.35 -45.70 -58.29
C GLU A 464 -0.88 -45.26 -58.24
N ASP A 465 -0.52 -44.19 -58.95
CA ASP A 465 0.86 -43.65 -59.01
C ASP A 465 1.03 -42.49 -58.02
N MET A 466 1.96 -42.63 -57.07
CA MET A 466 2.24 -41.61 -56.07
C MET A 466 2.76 -40.28 -56.67
N GLY A 467 3.50 -40.37 -57.77
CA GLY A 467 3.99 -39.18 -58.47
C GLY A 467 2.85 -38.40 -59.16
N ALA A 468 1.88 -39.13 -59.71
CA ALA A 468 0.66 -38.53 -60.27
C ALA A 468 -0.19 -37.88 -59.17
N ALA A 469 -0.36 -38.56 -58.00
CA ALA A 469 -1.08 -38.00 -56.84
C ALA A 469 -0.44 -36.68 -56.34
N PHE A 470 0.87 -36.66 -56.12
CA PHE A 470 1.58 -35.44 -55.72
C PHE A 470 1.52 -34.32 -56.77
N THR A 471 1.55 -34.69 -58.05
CA THR A 471 1.40 -33.71 -59.17
C THR A 471 0.02 -33.07 -59.16
N ALA A 472 -1.03 -33.85 -58.91
CA ALA A 472 -2.39 -33.36 -58.80
C ALA A 472 -2.57 -32.45 -57.57
N VAL A 473 -2.08 -32.89 -56.40
CA VAL A 473 -2.08 -32.10 -55.17
C VAL A 473 -1.38 -30.78 -55.36
N ASN A 474 -0.16 -30.80 -55.96
CA ASN A 474 0.60 -29.59 -56.24
C ASN A 474 -0.18 -28.59 -57.07
N LYS A 475 -0.78 -29.02 -58.13
CA LYS A 475 -1.61 -28.16 -58.99
C LYS A 475 -2.77 -27.55 -58.22
N LEU A 476 -3.50 -28.35 -57.41
CA LEU A 476 -4.62 -27.87 -56.63
C LEU A 476 -4.16 -26.91 -55.50
N LEU A 477 -3.00 -27.12 -54.91
CA LEU A 477 -2.45 -26.21 -53.91
C LEU A 477 -1.96 -24.89 -54.48
N CYS A 478 -1.43 -24.88 -55.71
CA CYS A 478 -1.06 -23.64 -56.41
C CYS A 478 -2.30 -22.79 -56.79
N GLU A 479 -3.46 -23.41 -56.98
CA GLU A 479 -4.71 -22.70 -57.25
C GLU A 479 -5.11 -21.86 -56.02
N ARG A 480 -5.34 -20.54 -56.22
CA ARG A 480 -5.74 -19.59 -55.16
C ARG A 480 -4.76 -19.57 -53.94
N ASN A 481 -3.48 -19.61 -54.20
CA ASN A 481 -2.42 -19.50 -53.20
C ASN A 481 -1.78 -18.11 -53.21
N ASP A 482 -2.57 -17.11 -52.93
CA ASP A 482 -2.16 -15.71 -52.94
C ASP A 482 -1.08 -15.39 -51.89
N GLU A 483 -1.05 -16.13 -50.79
CA GLU A 483 -0.05 -16.00 -49.71
C GLU A 483 1.28 -16.72 -50.02
N ASN A 484 1.40 -17.39 -51.19
CA ASN A 484 2.58 -18.15 -51.61
C ASN A 484 3.07 -19.18 -50.58
N LEU A 485 2.13 -19.81 -49.87
CA LEU A 485 2.45 -20.89 -48.92
C LEU A 485 2.84 -22.16 -49.69
N PHE A 486 3.73 -22.92 -49.12
CA PHE A 486 4.15 -24.21 -49.68
C PHE A 486 4.19 -25.28 -48.59
N VAL A 487 4.23 -26.53 -48.99
CA VAL A 487 4.29 -27.68 -48.08
C VAL A 487 5.45 -28.58 -48.48
N THR A 488 6.29 -28.90 -47.51
CA THR A 488 7.15 -30.09 -47.65
C THR A 488 6.33 -31.32 -47.30
N ALA A 489 6.35 -32.35 -48.11
CA ALA A 489 5.59 -33.56 -47.85
C ALA A 489 6.35 -34.81 -48.24
N PHE A 490 6.30 -35.82 -47.37
CA PHE A 490 6.68 -37.21 -47.71
C PHE A 490 5.44 -38.07 -47.51
N ALA A 491 5.14 -38.88 -48.50
CA ALA A 491 4.13 -39.92 -48.33
C ALA A 491 4.60 -41.25 -48.92
N CYS A 492 4.15 -42.31 -48.27
CA CYS A 492 4.39 -43.68 -48.77
C CYS A 492 3.13 -44.55 -48.57
N VAL A 493 2.95 -45.52 -49.41
CA VAL A 493 1.94 -46.56 -49.31
C VAL A 493 2.62 -47.91 -49.20
N LEU A 494 2.38 -48.61 -48.10
CA LEU A 494 2.88 -49.94 -47.79
C LEU A 494 1.82 -50.97 -48.17
N ASP A 495 2.20 -51.95 -48.98
CA ASP A 495 1.44 -53.16 -49.16
C ASP A 495 1.83 -54.11 -48.01
N CYS A 496 0.86 -54.46 -47.16
CA CYS A 496 1.09 -55.21 -45.93
C CYS A 496 1.35 -56.68 -46.15
N GLU A 497 0.99 -57.23 -47.31
CA GLU A 497 1.22 -58.65 -47.64
C GLU A 497 2.63 -58.85 -48.21
N THR A 498 3.05 -57.95 -49.08
CA THR A 498 4.31 -58.11 -49.82
C THR A 498 5.48 -57.35 -49.18
N GLY A 499 5.23 -56.36 -48.32
CA GLY A 499 6.23 -55.43 -47.79
C GLY A 499 6.69 -54.41 -48.84
N HIS A 500 6.06 -54.37 -50.02
CA HIS A 500 6.39 -53.40 -51.05
C HIS A 500 5.88 -52.00 -50.69
N VAL A 501 6.74 -51.00 -50.83
CA VAL A 501 6.43 -49.59 -50.51
C VAL A 501 6.64 -48.72 -51.72
N VAL A 502 5.60 -47.98 -52.12
CA VAL A 502 5.69 -46.91 -53.10
C VAL A 502 5.68 -45.57 -52.36
N PHE A 503 6.48 -44.61 -52.79
CA PHE A 503 6.60 -43.30 -52.09
C PHE A 503 6.77 -42.13 -53.06
N ALA A 504 6.49 -40.93 -52.58
CA ALA A 504 6.92 -39.67 -53.17
C ALA A 504 7.42 -38.71 -52.11
N ASN A 505 8.40 -37.88 -52.47
CA ASN A 505 8.97 -36.84 -51.62
C ASN A 505 8.93 -35.46 -52.32
N ALA A 506 8.27 -34.51 -51.74
CA ALA A 506 8.22 -33.10 -52.13
C ALA A 506 9.02 -32.21 -51.18
N GLY A 507 10.33 -32.38 -51.17
CA GLY A 507 11.24 -31.54 -50.37
C GLY A 507 11.18 -31.77 -48.87
N HIS A 508 10.56 -32.87 -48.41
CA HIS A 508 10.47 -33.18 -46.99
C HIS A 508 11.76 -33.86 -46.46
N ASN A 509 11.98 -33.80 -45.15
CA ASN A 509 13.12 -34.42 -44.51
C ASN A 509 13.27 -35.90 -44.86
N PRO A 510 14.51 -36.39 -45.07
CA PRO A 510 14.73 -37.80 -45.41
C PRO A 510 14.33 -38.71 -44.23
N PRO A 511 13.43 -39.68 -44.44
CA PRO A 511 13.04 -40.64 -43.40
C PRO A 511 14.23 -41.42 -42.88
N LEU A 512 14.17 -41.84 -41.63
CA LEU A 512 15.15 -42.76 -41.04
C LEU A 512 14.63 -44.19 -41.14
N LEU A 513 15.37 -45.07 -41.82
CA LEU A 513 15.10 -46.49 -41.89
C LEU A 513 15.96 -47.24 -40.85
N ILE A 514 15.37 -48.23 -40.21
CA ILE A 514 16.09 -49.16 -39.31
C ILE A 514 15.88 -50.57 -39.91
N CYS A 515 16.89 -51.03 -40.62
CA CYS A 515 16.95 -52.37 -41.21
C CYS A 515 18.04 -53.17 -40.49
N ASP A 516 17.76 -54.42 -40.14
CA ASP A 516 18.66 -55.27 -39.37
C ASP A 516 19.17 -54.63 -38.05
N GLY A 517 18.37 -53.77 -37.46
CA GLY A 517 18.68 -53.03 -36.24
C GLY A 517 19.64 -51.85 -36.42
N ALA A 518 20.10 -51.52 -37.63
CA ALA A 518 20.99 -50.40 -37.92
C ALA A 518 20.21 -49.20 -38.54
N PRO A 519 20.25 -48.00 -37.94
CA PRO A 519 19.60 -46.81 -38.48
C PRO A 519 20.39 -46.26 -39.66
N ARG A 520 19.68 -45.89 -40.74
CA ARG A 520 20.23 -45.19 -41.91
C ARG A 520 19.24 -44.18 -42.47
N TYR A 521 19.75 -43.04 -42.93
CA TYR A 521 18.90 -42.06 -43.65
C TYR A 521 18.53 -42.62 -45.03
N PHE A 522 17.24 -42.66 -45.30
CA PHE A 522 16.71 -42.91 -46.64
C PHE A 522 16.66 -41.60 -47.40
N ARG A 523 17.52 -41.40 -48.38
CA ARG A 523 17.67 -40.15 -49.14
C ARG A 523 17.18 -40.31 -50.56
N PRO A 524 15.86 -40.37 -50.77
CA PRO A 524 15.32 -40.32 -52.13
C PRO A 524 15.64 -38.97 -52.78
N ARG A 525 15.64 -38.90 -54.11
CA ARG A 525 15.77 -37.63 -54.78
C ARG A 525 14.56 -36.76 -54.44
N PRO A 526 14.69 -35.63 -53.73
CA PRO A 526 13.56 -34.82 -53.39
C PRO A 526 13.00 -34.11 -54.64
N GLY A 527 11.68 -34.03 -54.74
CA GLY A 527 11.02 -33.08 -55.59
C GLY A 527 11.01 -31.66 -55.02
N LEU A 528 10.49 -30.68 -55.75
CA LEU A 528 10.22 -29.37 -55.22
C LEU A 528 9.06 -29.46 -54.22
N VAL A 529 8.98 -28.53 -53.25
CA VAL A 529 7.86 -28.43 -52.31
C VAL A 529 6.52 -28.24 -53.01
N LEU A 530 5.43 -28.73 -52.45
CA LEU A 530 4.07 -28.60 -52.99
C LEU A 530 3.55 -27.16 -52.84
N GLY A 531 2.84 -26.67 -53.85
CA GLY A 531 2.20 -25.35 -53.83
C GLY A 531 3.12 -24.19 -54.26
N ALA A 532 4.40 -24.46 -54.59
CA ALA A 532 5.33 -23.42 -55.05
C ALA A 532 5.28 -23.13 -56.52
N MET A 533 5.12 -24.15 -57.37
CA MET A 533 5.08 -24.05 -58.82
C MET A 533 4.12 -25.08 -59.44
N ASP A 534 3.13 -24.69 -60.17
CA ASP A 534 2.05 -25.56 -60.71
C ASP A 534 2.53 -26.57 -61.77
N MET A 535 3.58 -26.25 -62.52
CA MET A 535 4.13 -27.08 -63.59
C MET A 535 5.01 -28.23 -63.12
N VAL A 536 5.29 -28.33 -61.82
CA VAL A 536 6.16 -29.38 -61.28
C VAL A 536 5.47 -30.74 -61.37
N ARG A 537 6.25 -31.75 -61.82
CA ARG A 537 5.82 -33.14 -61.84
C ARG A 537 6.66 -33.96 -60.89
N TYR A 538 5.99 -34.79 -60.08
CA TYR A 538 6.63 -35.66 -59.11
C TYR A 538 6.79 -37.05 -59.66
N ARG A 539 7.69 -37.79 -59.11
CA ARG A 539 7.98 -39.18 -59.49
C ARG A 539 7.75 -40.11 -58.30
N GLN A 540 7.21 -41.26 -58.59
CA GLN A 540 7.16 -42.35 -57.62
C GLN A 540 8.53 -42.97 -57.49
N GLY A 541 8.91 -43.36 -56.27
CA GLY A 541 9.99 -44.25 -55.93
C GLY A 541 9.43 -45.49 -55.26
N GLU A 542 10.25 -46.54 -55.22
CA GLU A 542 9.88 -47.85 -54.65
C GLU A 542 10.97 -48.36 -53.72
N LEU A 543 10.58 -49.08 -52.70
CA LEU A 543 11.48 -49.84 -51.80
C LEU A 543 10.73 -51.03 -51.20
N ASP A 544 11.46 -52.04 -50.74
CA ASP A 544 10.87 -53.22 -50.11
C ASP A 544 11.30 -53.30 -48.63
N PHE A 545 10.32 -53.61 -47.78
CA PHE A 545 10.52 -53.87 -46.35
C PHE A 545 10.53 -55.34 -46.06
N ALA A 546 11.54 -55.77 -45.30
CA ALA A 546 11.53 -57.06 -44.66
C ALA A 546 10.75 -57.02 -43.32
N PRO A 547 10.17 -58.15 -42.88
CA PRO A 547 9.56 -58.20 -41.56
C PRO A 547 10.56 -57.78 -40.47
N GLY A 548 10.17 -56.76 -39.66
CA GLY A 548 11.01 -56.17 -38.59
C GLY A 548 11.67 -54.86 -38.96
N ASP A 549 11.67 -54.46 -40.24
CA ASP A 549 12.14 -53.13 -40.65
C ASP A 549 11.22 -52.04 -40.12
N ARG A 550 11.80 -50.87 -39.85
CA ARG A 550 11.06 -49.71 -39.33
C ARG A 550 11.39 -48.45 -40.13
N MET A 551 10.41 -47.57 -40.26
CA MET A 551 10.55 -46.22 -40.85
C MET A 551 10.12 -45.17 -39.83
N LEU A 552 10.93 -44.14 -39.63
CA LEU A 552 10.56 -42.93 -38.91
C LEU A 552 10.50 -41.76 -39.90
N ILE A 553 9.33 -41.15 -40.00
CA ILE A 553 9.11 -39.93 -40.75
C ILE A 553 8.97 -38.81 -39.73
N TYR A 554 9.60 -37.66 -39.95
CA TYR A 554 9.66 -36.58 -38.97
C TYR A 554 9.73 -35.22 -39.70
N THR A 555 9.23 -34.17 -39.04
CA THR A 555 9.36 -32.77 -39.49
C THR A 555 10.59 -32.14 -38.87
N ASP A 556 10.92 -30.92 -39.32
CA ASP A 556 12.09 -30.13 -38.84
C ASP A 556 12.03 -29.83 -37.35
N GLY A 557 10.83 -29.81 -36.74
CA GLY A 557 10.66 -29.65 -35.29
C GLY A 557 11.42 -30.70 -34.43
N VAL A 558 11.87 -31.84 -35.04
CA VAL A 558 12.76 -32.80 -34.38
C VAL A 558 14.21 -32.39 -34.49
N THR A 559 14.64 -31.96 -35.67
CA THR A 559 16.04 -31.56 -35.94
C THR A 559 16.40 -30.15 -35.54
N GLU A 560 15.40 -29.29 -35.39
CA GLU A 560 15.53 -27.94 -34.91
C GLU A 560 15.17 -27.78 -33.41
N ALA A 561 14.96 -28.92 -32.73
CA ALA A 561 14.75 -28.89 -31.29
C ALA A 561 15.95 -28.29 -30.58
N ALA A 562 15.74 -27.27 -29.76
CA ALA A 562 16.76 -26.59 -29.00
C ALA A 562 16.56 -26.81 -27.50
N ASP A 563 17.65 -26.71 -26.77
CA ASP A 563 17.65 -26.75 -25.32
C ASP A 563 17.24 -25.38 -24.72
N VAL A 564 17.32 -25.24 -23.39
CA VAL A 564 16.99 -24.00 -22.68
C VAL A 564 17.96 -22.83 -22.96
N HIS A 565 19.06 -23.10 -23.68
CA HIS A 565 20.09 -22.14 -24.07
C HIS A 565 20.06 -21.81 -25.57
N ASP A 566 19.00 -22.26 -26.29
CA ASP A 566 18.84 -22.17 -27.74
C ASP A 566 19.92 -22.95 -28.55
N GLU A 567 20.57 -23.96 -27.93
CA GLU A 567 21.46 -24.87 -28.63
C GLU A 567 20.68 -26.05 -29.19
N LEU A 568 20.90 -26.40 -30.47
CA LEU A 568 20.25 -27.54 -31.14
C LEU A 568 20.75 -28.85 -30.54
N TYR A 569 19.84 -29.81 -30.35
CA TYR A 569 20.17 -31.16 -29.88
C TYR A 569 20.96 -31.96 -30.89
#